data_fe45d878e03ff9ce4f3f5620de5ff9c7
#
_entry.id   fe45d878e03ff9ce4f3f5620de5ff9c7
#
_cell.length_a   1.000
_cell.length_b   1.000
_cell.length_c   1.000
_cell.angle_alpha   90.00
_cell.angle_beta   90.00
_cell.angle_gamma   90.00
#
_symmetry.space_group_name_H-M   'P 1'
#
loop_
_entity.id
_entity.type
_entity.pdbx_description
1 polymer ?
#
loop_
_entity_poly.entity_id
_entity_poly.type
_entity_poly.pdbx_seq_one_letter_code
_entity_poly.pdbx_strand_id
1 'polypeptide(L)'
;IAVANNYVGPNAYQNGQLAAEWLDEKLGGEGEVGIVIGMAKAFAAIERTDGFKEWIEENNSGLEVVAEQNADWDRQKAKELAATWIQQHPDLKAIFCNNDTMALGVVEAVEEADADILVVGVDGIGEAYDSIRDGKLDATIDSFPYYMAQVATECTLRVLAGQEVPRVVATPQALIDSENVDTEAADIIGWKDAVYVAAE
;
A
#
# COMPACT_ATOMS: atom_id res chain seq x y z
N ILE A 1 10.97 3.52 -17.95
CA ILE A 1 11.84 2.33 -17.88
C ILE A 1 12.30 1.95 -19.29
N ALA A 2 13.03 2.85 -19.94
CA ALA A 2 13.45 2.64 -21.33
C ALA A 2 14.64 1.66 -21.50
N VAL A 3 15.22 1.15 -20.41
CA VAL A 3 16.45 0.35 -20.44
C VAL A 3 16.28 -1.05 -19.81
N ALA A 4 15.22 -1.29 -19.05
CA ALA A 4 14.96 -2.61 -18.48
C ALA A 4 14.14 -3.48 -19.44
N ASN A 5 14.60 -4.71 -19.71
CA ASN A 5 13.88 -5.64 -20.56
C ASN A 5 12.64 -6.23 -19.85
N ASN A 6 12.71 -6.40 -18.52
CA ASN A 6 11.66 -7.03 -17.72
C ASN A 6 11.42 -6.19 -16.45
N TYR A 7 10.18 -6.20 -15.99
CA TYR A 7 9.76 -5.72 -14.69
C TYR A 7 9.29 -6.91 -13.84
N VAL A 8 9.76 -7.01 -12.62
CA VAL A 8 9.26 -7.97 -11.63
C VAL A 8 8.94 -7.20 -10.36
N GLY A 9 7.71 -7.22 -9.93
CA GLY A 9 7.30 -6.45 -8.76
C GLY A 9 5.78 -6.35 -8.59
N PRO A 10 5.31 -5.68 -7.52
CA PRO A 10 3.89 -5.49 -7.27
C PRO A 10 3.27 -4.53 -8.30
N ASN A 11 1.97 -4.61 -8.45
CA ASN A 11 1.19 -3.63 -9.19
C ASN A 11 0.88 -2.44 -8.27
N ALA A 12 1.63 -1.34 -8.41
CA ALA A 12 1.48 -0.18 -7.56
C ALA A 12 0.09 0.48 -7.67
N TYR A 13 -0.51 0.48 -8.86
CA TYR A 13 -1.86 0.96 -9.08
C TYR A 13 -2.88 0.13 -8.28
N GLN A 14 -2.77 -1.19 -8.30
CA GLN A 14 -3.63 -2.07 -7.52
C GLN A 14 -3.45 -1.88 -6.00
N ASN A 15 -2.27 -1.48 -5.52
CA ASN A 15 -2.09 -1.16 -4.11
C ASN A 15 -3.02 0.00 -3.68
N GLY A 16 -3.14 1.04 -4.52
CA GLY A 16 -4.09 2.13 -4.28
C GLY A 16 -5.54 1.67 -4.29
N GLN A 17 -5.90 0.81 -5.25
CA GLN A 17 -7.26 0.25 -5.33
C GLN A 17 -7.62 -0.56 -4.09
N LEU A 18 -6.73 -1.43 -3.61
CA LEU A 18 -6.96 -2.23 -2.39
C LEU A 18 -7.13 -1.36 -1.14
N ALA A 19 -6.39 -0.25 -1.04
CA ALA A 19 -6.55 0.71 0.05
C ALA A 19 -7.93 1.41 -0.01
N ALA A 20 -8.36 1.84 -1.19
CA ALA A 20 -9.65 2.49 -1.39
C ALA A 20 -10.81 1.54 -1.10
N GLU A 21 -10.75 0.32 -1.63
CA GLU A 21 -11.75 -0.73 -1.40
C GLU A 21 -11.93 -1.02 0.10
N TRP A 22 -10.83 -1.22 0.81
CA TRP A 22 -10.87 -1.50 2.24
C TRP A 22 -11.42 -0.31 3.04
N LEU A 23 -11.02 0.93 2.73
CA LEU A 23 -11.56 2.11 3.41
C LEU A 23 -13.05 2.32 3.11
N ASP A 24 -13.48 2.09 1.88
CA ASP A 24 -14.89 2.15 1.51
C ASP A 24 -15.73 1.16 2.34
N GLU A 25 -15.25 -0.08 2.46
CA GLU A 25 -15.90 -1.10 3.28
C GLU A 25 -15.95 -0.70 4.77
N LYS A 26 -14.82 -0.26 5.34
CA LYS A 26 -14.74 0.09 6.77
C LYS A 26 -15.53 1.34 7.12
N LEU A 27 -15.64 2.30 6.22
CA LEU A 27 -16.39 3.55 6.41
C LEU A 27 -17.86 3.44 5.96
N GLY A 28 -18.27 2.32 5.35
CA GLY A 28 -19.64 2.12 4.88
C GLY A 28 -19.98 2.91 3.62
N GLY A 29 -18.98 3.19 2.79
CA GLY A 29 -19.14 3.79 1.47
C GLY A 29 -19.12 5.31 1.43
N GLU A 30 -18.84 6.01 2.55
CA GLU A 30 -18.79 7.49 2.57
C GLU A 30 -17.85 8.02 3.65
N GLY A 31 -17.23 9.18 3.42
CA GLY A 31 -16.39 9.87 4.41
C GLY A 31 -15.28 10.70 3.79
N GLU A 32 -14.79 11.68 4.55
CA GLU A 32 -13.63 12.48 4.16
C GLU A 32 -12.34 11.68 4.34
N VAL A 33 -11.47 11.67 3.32
CA VAL A 33 -10.19 10.98 3.33
C VAL A 33 -9.03 11.89 2.92
N GLY A 34 -7.85 11.67 3.52
CA GLY A 34 -6.60 12.32 3.15
C GLY A 34 -5.67 11.36 2.41
N ILE A 35 -4.81 11.88 1.53
CA ILE A 35 -3.76 11.09 0.85
C ILE A 35 -2.39 11.69 1.12
N VAL A 36 -1.54 10.96 1.86
CA VAL A 36 -0.14 11.30 2.04
C VAL A 36 0.70 10.64 0.96
N ILE A 37 1.19 11.47 0.03
CA ILE A 37 1.89 11.03 -1.17
C ILE A 37 3.39 10.94 -0.91
N GLY A 38 4.06 9.98 -1.53
CA GLY A 38 5.51 9.88 -1.56
C GLY A 38 6.16 11.00 -2.37
N MET A 39 7.32 10.77 -2.97
CA MET A 39 7.94 11.76 -3.85
C MET A 39 7.14 11.95 -5.14
N ALA A 40 6.83 13.21 -5.49
CA ALA A 40 5.94 13.62 -6.58
C ALA A 40 6.24 13.00 -7.97
N LYS A 41 7.49 12.57 -8.21
CA LYS A 41 7.92 11.98 -9.50
C LYS A 41 8.22 10.49 -9.41
N ALA A 42 8.00 9.88 -8.25
CA ALA A 42 8.19 8.45 -8.08
C ALA A 42 7.02 7.70 -8.70
N PHE A 43 7.32 6.73 -9.58
CA PHE A 43 6.31 5.90 -10.23
C PHE A 43 5.32 5.29 -9.22
N ALA A 44 5.83 4.71 -8.13
CA ALA A 44 4.98 4.10 -7.12
C ALA A 44 4.04 5.11 -6.42
N ALA A 45 4.49 6.36 -6.20
CA ALA A 45 3.64 7.38 -5.58
C ALA A 45 2.49 7.79 -6.51
N ILE A 46 2.77 7.96 -7.81
CA ILE A 46 1.78 8.30 -8.82
C ILE A 46 0.75 7.17 -8.93
N GLU A 47 1.21 5.95 -9.21
CA GLU A 47 0.31 4.81 -9.43
C GLU A 47 -0.54 4.47 -8.20
N ARG A 48 0.03 4.51 -6.98
CA ARG A 48 -0.73 4.26 -5.75
C ARG A 48 -1.81 5.32 -5.54
N THR A 49 -1.50 6.58 -5.80
CA THR A 49 -2.47 7.68 -5.68
C THR A 49 -3.56 7.61 -6.75
N ASP A 50 -3.17 7.38 -8.00
CA ASP A 50 -4.11 7.27 -9.11
C ASP A 50 -5.04 6.06 -8.92
N GLY A 51 -4.48 4.91 -8.55
CA GLY A 51 -5.28 3.71 -8.27
C GLY A 51 -6.31 3.89 -7.15
N PHE A 52 -5.96 4.63 -6.09
CA PHE A 52 -6.89 4.98 -5.02
C PHE A 52 -8.03 5.88 -5.53
N LYS A 53 -7.70 6.95 -6.22
CA LYS A 53 -8.67 7.94 -6.71
C LYS A 53 -9.57 7.38 -7.80
N GLU A 54 -9.00 6.66 -8.78
CA GLU A 54 -9.77 6.07 -9.85
C GLU A 54 -10.70 4.95 -9.35
N TRP A 55 -10.29 4.18 -8.32
CA TRP A 55 -11.17 3.20 -7.70
C TRP A 55 -12.43 3.86 -7.11
N ILE A 56 -12.29 4.98 -6.41
CA ILE A 56 -13.42 5.76 -5.86
C ILE A 56 -14.37 6.19 -6.98
N GLU A 57 -13.84 6.71 -8.08
CA GLU A 57 -14.63 7.18 -9.22
C GLU A 57 -15.35 6.01 -9.93
N GLU A 58 -14.63 4.92 -10.22
CA GLU A 58 -15.17 3.76 -10.95
C GLU A 58 -16.25 3.00 -10.17
N ASN A 59 -16.14 2.96 -8.85
CA ASN A 59 -17.11 2.29 -7.99
C ASN A 59 -18.22 3.20 -7.47
N ASN A 60 -18.22 4.49 -7.85
CA ASN A 60 -19.16 5.50 -7.34
C ASN A 60 -19.19 5.54 -5.82
N SER A 61 -18.04 5.37 -5.16
CA SER A 61 -17.90 5.47 -3.71
C SER A 61 -18.18 6.90 -3.24
N GLY A 62 -18.76 7.05 -2.06
CA GLY A 62 -18.96 8.34 -1.40
C GLY A 62 -17.75 8.83 -0.60
N LEU A 63 -16.58 8.20 -0.74
CA LEU A 63 -15.33 8.71 -0.18
C LEU A 63 -14.92 10.01 -0.88
N GLU A 64 -14.66 11.07 -0.12
CA GLU A 64 -14.23 12.37 -0.64
C GLU A 64 -12.78 12.67 -0.26
N VAL A 65 -11.90 12.84 -1.25
CA VAL A 65 -10.50 13.24 -1.00
C VAL A 65 -10.44 14.73 -0.70
N VAL A 66 -10.35 15.09 0.59
CA VAL A 66 -10.35 16.48 1.06
C VAL A 66 -8.95 17.08 1.25
N ALA A 67 -7.92 16.24 1.33
CA ALA A 67 -6.53 16.65 1.49
C ALA A 67 -5.58 15.70 0.74
N GLU A 68 -4.61 16.27 0.03
CA GLU A 68 -3.62 15.52 -0.74
C GLU A 68 -2.29 16.29 -0.76
N GLN A 69 -1.20 15.68 -0.26
CA GLN A 69 0.10 16.35 -0.24
C GLN A 69 1.28 15.37 -0.18
N ASN A 70 2.41 15.78 -0.77
CA ASN A 70 3.65 15.03 -0.73
C ASN A 70 4.36 15.14 0.62
N ALA A 71 4.75 14.00 1.18
CA ALA A 71 5.63 13.88 2.33
C ALA A 71 7.00 13.26 1.99
N ASP A 72 7.30 13.04 0.70
CA ASP A 72 8.61 12.62 0.20
C ASP A 72 9.16 11.32 0.84
N TRP A 73 8.30 10.38 1.21
CA TRP A 73 8.60 9.14 1.94
C TRP A 73 9.11 9.36 3.37
N ASP A 74 8.95 10.58 3.92
CA ASP A 74 9.46 10.99 5.21
C ASP A 74 8.40 10.89 6.31
N ARG A 75 8.72 10.15 7.39
CA ARG A 75 7.83 9.90 8.54
C ARG A 75 7.43 11.20 9.25
N GLN A 76 8.42 12.08 9.48
CA GLN A 76 8.18 13.31 10.22
C GLN A 76 7.31 14.30 9.45
N LYS A 77 7.55 14.42 8.13
CA LYS A 77 6.71 15.26 7.26
C LYS A 77 5.27 14.73 7.22
N ALA A 78 5.08 13.41 7.13
CA ALA A 78 3.75 12.80 7.15
C ALA A 78 3.01 13.07 8.47
N LYS A 79 3.72 12.98 9.60
CA LYS A 79 3.18 13.35 10.92
C LYS A 79 2.72 14.80 10.97
N GLU A 80 3.54 15.74 10.50
CA GLU A 80 3.23 17.19 10.48
C GLU A 80 2.03 17.50 9.58
N LEU A 81 1.92 16.83 8.42
CA LEU A 81 0.75 16.94 7.54
C LEU A 81 -0.51 16.44 8.23
N ALA A 82 -0.48 15.24 8.80
CA ALA A 82 -1.63 14.66 9.49
C ALA A 82 -2.09 15.55 10.66
N ALA A 83 -1.17 16.03 11.49
CA ALA A 83 -1.50 16.94 12.59
C ALA A 83 -2.18 18.23 12.10
N THR A 84 -1.79 18.72 10.92
CA THR A 84 -2.42 19.88 10.28
C THR A 84 -3.83 19.54 9.77
N TRP A 85 -3.99 18.41 9.08
CA TRP A 85 -5.27 18.00 8.49
C TRP A 85 -6.32 17.67 9.54
N ILE A 86 -5.94 17.03 10.64
CA ILE A 86 -6.83 16.74 11.78
C ILE A 86 -7.47 18.03 12.31
N GLN A 87 -6.72 19.14 12.31
CA GLN A 87 -7.24 20.44 12.76
C GLN A 87 -8.09 21.14 11.70
N GLN A 88 -7.77 20.96 10.42
CA GLN A 88 -8.45 21.65 9.31
C GLN A 88 -9.72 20.94 8.85
N HIS A 89 -9.77 19.61 8.99
CA HIS A 89 -10.86 18.75 8.55
C HIS A 89 -11.40 17.94 9.74
N PRO A 90 -12.32 18.54 10.53
CA PRO A 90 -12.84 17.87 11.73
C PRO A 90 -13.67 16.60 11.43
N ASP A 91 -14.11 16.44 10.19
CA ASP A 91 -14.87 15.28 9.71
C ASP A 91 -14.00 14.24 9.00
N LEU A 92 -12.66 14.41 9.00
CA LEU A 92 -11.71 13.47 8.40
C LEU A 92 -11.83 12.09 9.06
N LYS A 93 -12.06 11.06 8.25
CA LYS A 93 -12.29 9.68 8.71
C LYS A 93 -11.12 8.74 8.46
N ALA A 94 -10.33 9.01 7.42
CA ALA A 94 -9.18 8.15 7.11
C ALA A 94 -8.05 8.91 6.43
N ILE A 95 -6.84 8.33 6.53
CA ILE A 95 -5.66 8.81 5.78
C ILE A 95 -5.00 7.59 5.11
N PHE A 96 -4.95 7.62 3.78
CA PHE A 96 -4.16 6.70 2.98
C PHE A 96 -2.74 7.25 2.81
N CYS A 97 -1.74 6.45 3.13
CA CYS A 97 -0.32 6.79 2.95
C CYS A 97 0.30 5.91 1.87
N ASN A 98 1.01 6.51 0.94
CA ASN A 98 1.65 5.76 -0.14
C ASN A 98 2.73 4.76 0.36
N ASN A 99 3.18 4.83 1.62
CA ASN A 99 3.97 3.77 2.24
C ASN A 99 3.84 3.74 3.78
N ASP A 100 4.28 2.64 4.39
CA ASP A 100 4.20 2.40 5.83
C ASP A 100 5.04 3.37 6.67
N THR A 101 6.21 3.79 6.16
CA THR A 101 7.05 4.75 6.89
C THR A 101 6.30 6.05 7.14
N MET A 102 5.54 6.54 6.16
CA MET A 102 4.69 7.72 6.30
C MET A 102 3.44 7.40 7.14
N ALA A 103 2.83 6.23 6.95
CA ALA A 103 1.66 5.80 7.72
C ALA A 103 1.95 5.77 9.23
N LEU A 104 3.11 5.25 9.63
CA LEU A 104 3.54 5.26 11.04
C LEU A 104 3.72 6.69 11.59
N GLY A 105 4.13 7.65 10.76
CA GLY A 105 4.14 9.06 11.15
C GLY A 105 2.73 9.64 11.34
N VAL A 106 1.80 9.26 10.46
CA VAL A 106 0.38 9.64 10.59
C VAL A 106 -0.24 9.04 11.85
N VAL A 107 0.03 7.77 12.15
CA VAL A 107 -0.41 7.09 13.39
C VAL A 107 0.02 7.89 14.61
N GLU A 108 1.28 8.34 14.67
CA GLU A 108 1.75 9.17 15.80
C GLU A 108 0.93 10.47 15.95
N ALA A 109 0.54 11.12 14.84
CA ALA A 109 -0.26 12.35 14.90
C ALA A 109 -1.70 12.06 15.32
N VAL A 110 -2.30 10.96 14.88
CA VAL A 110 -3.64 10.51 15.27
C VAL A 110 -3.70 10.18 16.76
N GLU A 111 -2.70 9.41 17.28
CA GLU A 111 -2.59 9.11 18.71
C GLU A 111 -2.40 10.40 19.56
N GLU A 112 -1.53 11.32 19.14
CA GLU A 112 -1.31 12.60 19.87
C GLU A 112 -2.55 13.49 19.90
N ALA A 113 -3.40 13.41 18.88
CA ALA A 113 -4.65 14.18 18.79
C ALA A 113 -5.83 13.49 19.45
N ASP A 114 -5.68 12.23 19.90
CA ASP A 114 -6.79 11.36 20.38
C ASP A 114 -7.95 11.32 19.36
N ALA A 115 -7.61 11.22 18.07
CA ALA A 115 -8.55 11.28 16.96
C ALA A 115 -8.96 9.86 16.51
N ASP A 116 -10.21 9.73 16.07
CA ASP A 116 -10.77 8.48 15.52
C ASP A 116 -10.66 8.51 13.98
N ILE A 117 -9.46 8.21 13.46
CA ILE A 117 -9.11 8.28 12.04
C ILE A 117 -8.39 7.00 11.64
N LEU A 118 -8.92 6.29 10.64
CA LEU A 118 -8.28 5.11 10.09
C LEU A 118 -7.02 5.45 9.30
N VAL A 119 -5.97 4.66 9.47
CA VAL A 119 -4.70 4.86 8.76
C VAL A 119 -4.32 3.61 7.98
N VAL A 120 -4.06 3.78 6.69
CA VAL A 120 -3.66 2.69 5.79
C VAL A 120 -2.31 3.01 5.15
N GLY A 121 -1.39 2.04 5.20
CA GLY A 121 -0.08 2.11 4.58
C GLY A 121 0.07 1.18 3.36
N VAL A 122 1.27 1.11 2.85
CA VAL A 122 1.70 0.16 1.80
C VAL A 122 3.14 -0.22 2.09
N ASP A 123 3.52 -1.42 1.81
CA ASP A 123 4.81 -2.11 1.75
C ASP A 123 4.86 -3.37 2.64
N GLY A 124 4.14 -3.41 3.78
CA GLY A 124 4.16 -4.55 4.71
C GLY A 124 5.46 -4.64 5.52
N ILE A 125 5.99 -3.52 5.99
CA ILE A 125 7.21 -3.55 6.83
C ILE A 125 6.91 -4.10 8.23
N GLY A 126 7.93 -4.70 8.87
CA GLY A 126 7.74 -5.32 10.20
C GLY A 126 7.17 -4.37 11.26
N GLU A 127 7.57 -3.09 11.25
CA GLU A 127 7.05 -2.08 12.18
C GLU A 127 5.55 -1.80 11.94
N ALA A 128 5.07 -1.88 10.68
CA ALA A 128 3.65 -1.76 10.37
C ALA A 128 2.86 -2.94 10.90
N TYR A 129 3.36 -4.17 10.76
CA TYR A 129 2.76 -5.37 11.35
C TYR A 129 2.65 -5.26 12.88
N ASP A 130 3.70 -4.80 13.55
CA ASP A 130 3.67 -4.60 15.00
C ASP A 130 2.64 -3.51 15.39
N SER A 131 2.57 -2.42 14.62
CA SER A 131 1.60 -1.35 14.82
C SER A 131 0.15 -1.80 14.62
N ILE A 132 -0.11 -2.71 13.64
CA ILE A 132 -1.43 -3.32 13.43
C ILE A 132 -1.80 -4.22 14.62
N ARG A 133 -0.87 -5.05 15.12
CA ARG A 133 -1.10 -5.88 16.31
C ARG A 133 -1.40 -5.06 17.56
N ASP A 134 -0.77 -3.90 17.68
CA ASP A 134 -0.99 -2.95 18.78
C ASP A 134 -2.30 -2.15 18.62
N GLY A 135 -3.02 -2.31 17.51
CA GLY A 135 -4.28 -1.61 17.22
C GLY A 135 -4.10 -0.11 16.92
N LYS A 136 -2.96 0.28 16.34
CA LYS A 136 -2.60 1.67 16.05
C LYS A 136 -2.67 2.00 14.55
N LEU A 137 -2.02 1.19 13.72
CA LEU A 137 -2.19 1.19 12.28
C LEU A 137 -3.32 0.24 11.93
N ASP A 138 -4.25 0.66 11.09
CA ASP A 138 -5.43 -0.16 10.78
C ASP A 138 -5.15 -1.20 9.71
N ALA A 139 -4.40 -0.82 8.65
CA ALA A 139 -4.02 -1.76 7.61
C ALA A 139 -2.75 -1.34 6.85
N THR A 140 -2.16 -2.30 6.15
CA THR A 140 -1.13 -2.09 5.12
C THR A 140 -1.38 -2.99 3.92
N ILE A 141 -0.99 -2.57 2.73
CA ILE A 141 -0.92 -3.46 1.57
C ILE A 141 0.49 -4.03 1.49
N ASP A 142 0.66 -5.30 1.87
CA ASP A 142 1.95 -5.97 1.77
C ASP A 142 2.22 -6.42 0.34
N SER A 143 3.38 -6.11 -0.15
CA SER A 143 3.92 -6.53 -1.45
C SER A 143 4.80 -7.79 -1.34
N PHE A 144 4.88 -8.39 -0.17
CA PHE A 144 5.61 -9.62 0.14
C PHE A 144 7.04 -9.63 -0.43
N PRO A 145 7.94 -8.75 0.05
CA PRO A 145 9.26 -8.54 -0.55
C PRO A 145 10.14 -9.79 -0.57
N TYR A 146 9.95 -10.73 0.35
CA TYR A 146 10.64 -12.02 0.35
C TYR A 146 10.26 -12.84 -0.90
N TYR A 147 8.97 -12.97 -1.18
CA TYR A 147 8.47 -13.71 -2.35
C TYR A 147 8.77 -12.97 -3.64
N MET A 148 8.69 -11.64 -3.64
CA MET A 148 9.11 -10.83 -4.77
C MET A 148 10.58 -11.07 -5.13
N ALA A 149 11.48 -11.18 -4.15
CA ALA A 149 12.88 -11.48 -4.37
C ALA A 149 13.09 -12.89 -4.94
N GLN A 150 12.32 -13.89 -4.50
CA GLN A 150 12.35 -15.24 -5.08
C GLN A 150 11.96 -15.21 -6.56
N VAL A 151 10.86 -14.55 -6.90
CA VAL A 151 10.39 -14.40 -8.29
C VAL A 151 11.42 -13.69 -9.15
N ALA A 152 11.98 -12.59 -8.67
CA ALA A 152 13.00 -11.84 -9.40
C ALA A 152 14.26 -12.67 -9.65
N THR A 153 14.67 -13.46 -8.65
CA THR A 153 15.81 -14.39 -8.78
C THR A 153 15.54 -15.46 -9.83
N GLU A 154 14.38 -16.10 -9.79
CA GLU A 154 13.98 -17.10 -10.77
C GLU A 154 13.94 -16.52 -12.20
N CYS A 155 13.32 -15.36 -12.38
CA CYS A 155 13.31 -14.67 -13.68
C CYS A 155 14.73 -14.37 -14.18
N THR A 156 15.62 -13.93 -13.28
CA THR A 156 17.02 -13.68 -13.63
C THR A 156 17.73 -14.94 -14.10
N LEU A 157 17.57 -16.06 -13.38
CA LEU A 157 18.18 -17.35 -13.75
C LEU A 157 17.67 -17.86 -15.11
N ARG A 158 16.38 -17.69 -15.39
CA ARG A 158 15.77 -18.03 -16.67
C ARG A 158 16.36 -17.23 -17.83
N VAL A 159 16.46 -15.91 -17.66
CA VAL A 159 17.07 -15.02 -18.66
C VAL A 159 18.53 -15.42 -18.93
N LEU A 160 19.32 -15.73 -17.89
CA LEU A 160 20.70 -16.18 -18.02
C LEU A 160 20.79 -17.56 -18.72
N ALA A 161 19.78 -18.41 -18.57
CA ALA A 161 19.68 -19.70 -19.26
C ALA A 161 19.17 -19.56 -20.71
N GLY A 162 18.91 -18.34 -21.19
CA GLY A 162 18.39 -18.09 -22.53
C GLY A 162 16.91 -18.40 -22.71
N GLN A 163 16.16 -18.52 -21.60
CA GLN A 163 14.72 -18.72 -21.61
C GLN A 163 13.99 -17.36 -21.71
N GLU A 164 12.80 -17.40 -22.31
CA GLU A 164 11.94 -16.23 -22.36
C GLU A 164 11.26 -15.98 -21.00
N VAL A 165 11.22 -14.72 -20.59
CA VAL A 165 10.51 -14.26 -19.41
C VAL A 165 9.55 -13.14 -19.84
N PRO A 166 8.29 -13.12 -19.36
CA PRO A 166 7.36 -12.04 -19.66
C PRO A 166 7.95 -10.67 -19.33
N ARG A 167 7.61 -9.68 -20.14
CA ARG A 167 8.11 -8.30 -19.92
C ARG A 167 7.68 -7.73 -18.55
N VAL A 168 6.50 -8.13 -18.08
CA VAL A 168 5.96 -7.76 -16.77
C VAL A 168 5.60 -9.04 -16.04
N VAL A 169 6.18 -9.23 -14.86
CA VAL A 169 5.87 -10.31 -13.92
C VAL A 169 5.33 -9.65 -12.65
N ALA A 170 4.01 -9.64 -12.52
CA ALA A 170 3.37 -9.13 -11.31
C ALA A 170 3.61 -10.11 -10.15
N THR A 171 4.02 -9.57 -9.01
CA THR A 171 4.17 -10.35 -7.77
C THR A 171 2.91 -10.23 -6.91
N PRO A 172 2.63 -11.22 -6.04
CA PRO A 172 1.49 -11.15 -5.13
C PRO A 172 1.52 -9.91 -4.25
N GLN A 173 0.35 -9.44 -3.90
CA GLN A 173 0.12 -8.39 -2.91
C GLN A 173 -1.23 -8.63 -2.23
N ALA A 174 -1.35 -8.24 -0.97
CA ALA A 174 -2.59 -8.37 -0.23
C ALA A 174 -2.72 -7.27 0.84
N LEU A 175 -3.96 -6.97 1.19
CA LEU A 175 -4.26 -6.15 2.35
C LEU A 175 -4.06 -6.97 3.62
N ILE A 176 -3.38 -6.38 4.60
CA ILE A 176 -3.12 -6.91 5.93
C ILE A 176 -3.75 -5.96 6.95
N ASP A 177 -4.62 -6.48 7.78
CA ASP A 177 -5.26 -5.78 8.89
C ASP A 177 -5.29 -6.66 10.15
N SER A 178 -6.02 -6.25 11.18
CA SER A 178 -6.12 -6.99 12.44
C SER A 178 -6.71 -8.40 12.30
N GLU A 179 -7.42 -8.71 11.22
CA GLU A 179 -8.05 -10.01 11.01
C GLU A 179 -7.05 -11.05 10.48
N ASN A 180 -6.00 -10.61 9.78
CA ASN A 180 -5.07 -11.51 9.10
C ASN A 180 -3.58 -11.26 9.39
N VAL A 181 -3.22 -10.26 10.21
CA VAL A 181 -1.83 -9.87 10.52
C VAL A 181 -0.97 -11.01 11.08
N ASP A 182 -1.57 -12.01 11.69
CA ASP A 182 -0.88 -13.19 12.23
C ASP A 182 -0.94 -14.42 11.30
N THR A 183 -1.54 -14.27 10.12
CA THR A 183 -1.60 -15.34 9.11
C THR A 183 -0.28 -15.40 8.36
N GLU A 184 0.24 -16.63 8.16
CA GLU A 184 1.46 -16.81 7.36
C GLU A 184 1.26 -16.28 5.93
N ALA A 185 2.24 -15.52 5.44
CA ALA A 185 2.18 -14.91 4.10
C ALA A 185 1.87 -15.93 2.99
N ALA A 186 2.43 -17.14 3.10
CA ALA A 186 2.17 -18.21 2.13
C ALA A 186 0.69 -18.62 2.06
N ASP A 187 -0.02 -18.56 3.18
CA ASP A 187 -1.45 -18.89 3.24
C ASP A 187 -2.29 -17.74 2.68
N ILE A 188 -1.93 -16.48 2.96
CA ILE A 188 -2.61 -15.29 2.44
C ILE A 188 -2.57 -15.27 0.91
N ILE A 189 -1.38 -15.46 0.32
CA ILE A 189 -1.18 -15.35 -1.13
C ILE A 189 -1.38 -16.67 -1.87
N GLY A 190 -1.70 -17.76 -1.15
CA GLY A 190 -1.83 -19.09 -1.74
C GLY A 190 -0.52 -19.62 -2.33
N TRP A 191 0.61 -19.16 -1.81
CA TRP A 191 1.93 -19.50 -2.32
C TRP A 191 2.33 -20.88 -1.84
N LYS A 192 2.21 -21.86 -2.71
CA LYS A 192 2.75 -23.20 -2.46
C LYS A 192 4.09 -23.32 -3.16
N ASP A 193 5.06 -23.98 -2.49
CA ASP A 193 6.38 -24.23 -3.05
C ASP A 193 6.30 -24.62 -4.54
N ALA A 194 7.10 -23.98 -5.39
CA ALA A 194 7.13 -24.15 -6.83
C ALA A 194 6.10 -23.36 -7.66
N VAL A 195 5.92 -22.09 -7.35
CA VAL A 195 5.07 -21.21 -8.15
C VAL A 195 5.57 -21.02 -9.59
N TYR A 196 6.82 -21.26 -9.83
CA TYR A 196 7.40 -21.25 -11.18
C TYR A 196 7.79 -22.65 -11.62
N VAL A 197 6.79 -23.50 -11.82
CA VAL A 197 6.96 -24.62 -12.73
C VAL A 197 7.17 -24.01 -14.11
N ALA A 198 8.31 -24.32 -14.73
CA ALA A 198 8.55 -23.94 -16.10
C ALA A 198 7.32 -24.32 -16.92
N ALA A 199 6.74 -23.36 -17.62
CA ALA A 199 5.86 -23.73 -18.73
C ALA A 199 6.70 -24.60 -19.66
N GLU A 200 6.28 -25.86 -19.83
CA GLU A 200 6.86 -26.78 -20.79
C GLU A 200 6.71 -26.23 -22.22
#